data_67c561e402eb522603db2d204044a677
#
_entry.id   67c561e402eb522603db2d204044a677
#
_cell.length_a   1.000
_cell.length_b   1.000
_cell.length_c   1.000
_cell.angle_alpha   90.00
_cell.angle_beta   90.00
_cell.angle_gamma   90.00
#
_symmetry.space_group_name_H-M   'P 1'
#
loop_
_entity.id
_entity.type
_entity.pdbx_description
1 polymer ?
#
loop_
_entity_poly.entity_id
_entity_poly.type
_entity_poly.pdbx_seq_one_letter_code
_entity_poly.pdbx_strand_id
1 'polypeptide(L)'
;MRSILAAILISSAISATQAKAAQPLPPEVQSSIDEAMKDCSGKVKFEKGFLTRRDINGDGIEDFILDYGSFACGARRDIYCGSAGCSTEVFASVPGGKFTKVLDENVRGIEFKTVSGRPAMLLELHGSACGRVGSAPCSATLYWNGEKFSPAK
;
A
#
# COMPACT_ATOMS: atom_id res chain seq x y z
N MET A 1 68.59 -28.70 6.66
CA MET A 1 67.61 -27.96 5.84
C MET A 1 66.25 -28.61 6.11
N ARG A 2 65.39 -27.94 6.92
CA ARG A 2 64.05 -28.41 7.28
C ARG A 2 63.04 -27.46 6.62
N SER A 3 62.34 -27.98 5.59
CA SER A 3 61.27 -27.24 4.92
C SER A 3 59.98 -27.35 5.75
N ILE A 4 59.43 -26.19 6.17
CA ILE A 4 58.15 -26.09 6.83
C ILE A 4 57.10 -25.74 5.75
N LEU A 5 56.20 -26.69 5.46
CA LEU A 5 55.02 -26.43 4.62
C LEU A 5 53.95 -25.79 5.49
N ALA A 6 53.58 -24.54 5.23
CA ALA A 6 52.45 -23.90 5.82
C ALA A 6 51.18 -24.21 5.01
N ALA A 7 50.24 -24.91 5.63
CA ALA A 7 48.90 -25.16 5.05
C ALA A 7 47.98 -23.97 5.31
N ILE A 8 47.57 -23.29 4.24
CA ILE A 8 46.60 -22.21 4.30
C ILE A 8 45.18 -22.81 4.26
N LEU A 9 44.44 -22.76 5.36
CA LEU A 9 43.05 -23.11 5.44
C LEU A 9 42.21 -21.94 4.94
N ILE A 10 41.60 -22.06 3.78
CA ILE A 10 40.63 -21.10 3.22
C ILE A 10 39.27 -21.43 3.82
N SER A 11 38.82 -20.67 4.81
CA SER A 11 37.45 -20.74 5.36
C SER A 11 36.48 -20.01 4.43
N SER A 12 35.70 -20.77 3.66
CA SER A 12 34.60 -20.22 2.83
C SER A 12 33.40 -19.91 3.76
N ALA A 13 33.17 -18.63 4.02
CA ALA A 13 31.97 -18.16 4.70
C ALA A 13 30.75 -18.28 3.75
N ILE A 14 29.87 -19.23 3.99
CA ILE A 14 28.57 -19.35 3.31
C ILE A 14 27.63 -18.33 3.92
N SER A 15 27.38 -17.21 3.22
CA SER A 15 26.35 -16.25 3.58
C SER A 15 24.98 -16.85 3.27
N ALA A 16 24.29 -17.35 4.28
CA ALA A 16 22.91 -17.77 4.16
C ALA A 16 22.02 -16.52 4.02
N THR A 17 21.50 -16.27 2.82
CA THR A 17 20.44 -15.28 2.59
C THR A 17 19.15 -15.81 3.23
N GLN A 18 18.81 -15.31 4.40
CA GLN A 18 17.53 -15.61 5.03
C GLN A 18 16.43 -14.91 4.21
N ALA A 19 15.58 -15.69 3.55
CA ALA A 19 14.35 -15.19 2.97
C ALA A 19 13.48 -14.63 4.11
N LYS A 20 13.25 -13.30 4.12
CA LYS A 20 12.37 -12.63 5.08
C LYS A 20 10.96 -13.21 4.90
N ALA A 21 10.50 -13.99 5.86
CA ALA A 21 9.13 -14.50 5.87
C ALA A 21 8.15 -13.31 5.79
N ALA A 22 7.13 -13.43 4.96
CA ALA A 22 6.11 -12.38 4.83
C ALA A 22 5.47 -12.16 6.21
N GLN A 23 5.58 -10.95 6.74
CA GLN A 23 4.95 -10.59 8.01
C GLN A 23 3.43 -10.69 7.86
N PRO A 24 2.71 -11.19 8.90
CA PRO A 24 1.26 -11.21 8.90
C PRO A 24 0.71 -9.78 8.75
N LEU A 25 -0.47 -9.67 8.13
CA LEU A 25 -1.15 -8.38 8.00
C LEU A 25 -1.64 -7.90 9.36
N PRO A 26 -1.63 -6.59 9.61
CA PRO A 26 -2.33 -6.00 10.74
C PRO A 26 -3.82 -6.38 10.73
N PRO A 27 -4.45 -6.57 11.91
CA PRO A 27 -5.86 -6.98 11.99
C PRO A 27 -6.82 -6.04 11.23
N GLU A 28 -6.55 -4.75 11.23
CA GLU A 28 -7.35 -3.74 10.53
C GLU A 28 -7.32 -3.94 9.01
N VAL A 29 -6.15 -4.22 8.45
CA VAL A 29 -5.96 -4.50 7.02
C VAL A 29 -6.60 -5.84 6.66
N GLN A 30 -6.39 -6.88 7.48
CA GLN A 30 -6.98 -8.19 7.25
C GLN A 30 -8.51 -8.13 7.29
N SER A 31 -9.08 -7.36 8.22
CA SER A 31 -10.53 -7.19 8.34
C SER A 31 -11.16 -6.59 7.08
N SER A 32 -10.54 -5.57 6.47
CA SER A 32 -11.02 -4.99 5.20
C SER A 32 -10.98 -6.00 4.05
N ILE A 33 -9.92 -6.80 3.97
CA ILE A 33 -9.82 -7.87 2.97
C ILE A 33 -10.92 -8.93 3.18
N ASP A 34 -11.14 -9.36 4.42
CA ASP A 34 -12.15 -10.35 4.78
C ASP A 34 -13.57 -9.86 4.49
N GLU A 35 -13.84 -8.56 4.66
CA GLU A 35 -15.11 -7.93 4.32
C GLU A 35 -15.34 -7.96 2.81
N ALA A 36 -14.37 -7.53 2.02
CA ALA A 36 -14.46 -7.59 0.57
C ALA A 36 -14.64 -9.02 0.04
N MET A 37 -14.02 -10.00 0.71
CA MET A 37 -14.21 -11.42 0.35
C MET A 37 -15.62 -11.93 0.63
N LYS A 38 -16.30 -11.44 1.68
CA LYS A 38 -17.69 -11.80 2.03
C LYS A 38 -18.69 -11.29 0.97
N ASP A 39 -18.41 -10.14 0.38
CA ASP A 39 -19.25 -9.55 -0.67
C ASP A 39 -19.12 -10.28 -2.01
N CYS A 40 -18.15 -11.18 -2.15
CA CYS A 40 -17.91 -11.96 -3.34
C CYS A 40 -18.62 -13.32 -3.27
N SER A 41 -19.65 -13.51 -4.08
CA SER A 41 -20.34 -14.80 -4.21
C SER A 41 -19.60 -15.83 -5.10
N GLY A 42 -18.48 -15.42 -5.72
CA GLY A 42 -17.67 -16.24 -6.61
C GLY A 42 -16.30 -16.58 -6.01
N LYS A 43 -15.41 -17.10 -6.85
CA LYS A 43 -14.01 -17.33 -6.46
C LYS A 43 -13.27 -15.99 -6.41
N VAL A 44 -12.74 -15.64 -5.24
CA VAL A 44 -11.89 -14.46 -5.08
C VAL A 44 -10.52 -14.69 -5.72
N LYS A 45 -10.01 -13.67 -6.41
CA LYS A 45 -8.65 -13.60 -6.92
C LYS A 45 -8.08 -12.22 -6.66
N PHE A 46 -6.96 -12.15 -5.97
CA PHE A 46 -6.15 -10.96 -5.83
C PHE A 46 -5.14 -10.92 -6.97
N GLU A 47 -5.18 -9.88 -7.78
CA GLU A 47 -4.23 -9.66 -8.86
C GLU A 47 -3.00 -8.89 -8.36
N LYS A 48 -1.97 -8.82 -9.18
CA LYS A 48 -0.77 -8.05 -8.85
C LYS A 48 -1.15 -6.57 -8.66
N GLY A 49 -0.77 -6.01 -7.52
CA GLY A 49 -1.07 -4.63 -7.18
C GLY A 49 -2.21 -4.47 -6.16
N PHE A 50 -3.01 -5.53 -5.90
CA PHE A 50 -4.08 -5.47 -4.90
C PHE A 50 -3.57 -5.00 -3.53
N LEU A 51 -2.48 -5.57 -3.04
CA LEU A 51 -1.83 -5.19 -1.80
C LEU A 51 -0.43 -4.66 -2.08
N THR A 52 -0.21 -3.40 -1.75
CA THR A 52 1.10 -2.76 -1.78
C THR A 52 1.54 -2.43 -0.35
N ARG A 53 2.82 -2.69 -0.05
CA ARG A 53 3.48 -2.33 1.21
C ARG A 53 4.52 -1.27 0.93
N ARG A 54 4.44 -0.16 1.63
CA ARG A 54 5.34 0.98 1.43
C ARG A 54 5.22 1.95 2.60
N ASP A 55 6.34 2.48 3.08
CA ASP A 55 6.33 3.63 3.99
C ASP A 55 5.83 4.87 3.22
N ILE A 56 4.64 5.37 3.57
CA ILE A 56 4.00 6.52 2.93
C ILE A 56 3.97 7.76 3.83
N ASN A 57 4.22 7.59 5.12
CA ASN A 57 4.17 8.66 6.11
C ASN A 57 5.56 9.08 6.61
N GLY A 58 6.62 8.33 6.25
CA GLY A 58 8.03 8.66 6.54
C GLY A 58 8.49 8.24 7.92
N ASP A 59 7.83 7.28 8.57
CA ASP A 59 8.17 6.80 9.92
C ASP A 59 9.09 5.55 9.92
N GLY A 60 9.41 5.01 8.73
CA GLY A 60 10.25 3.82 8.56
C GLY A 60 9.50 2.50 8.72
N ILE A 61 8.17 2.52 8.92
CA ILE A 61 7.30 1.33 8.99
C ILE A 61 6.56 1.20 7.66
N GLU A 62 6.43 -0.03 7.16
CA GLU A 62 5.63 -0.27 5.94
C GLU A 62 4.15 -0.09 6.25
N ASP A 63 3.50 0.79 5.50
CA ASP A 63 2.07 1.01 5.44
C ASP A 63 1.42 0.12 4.37
N PHE A 64 0.10 0.09 4.30
CA PHE A 64 -0.64 -0.80 3.42
C PHE A 64 -1.60 -0.04 2.52
N ILE A 65 -1.60 -0.39 1.23
CA ILE A 65 -2.51 0.14 0.22
C ILE A 65 -3.25 -1.04 -0.37
N LEU A 66 -4.58 -1.05 -0.29
CA LEU A 66 -5.47 -2.01 -0.93
C LEU A 66 -6.11 -1.34 -2.15
N ASP A 67 -5.74 -1.78 -3.34
CA ASP A 67 -6.33 -1.33 -4.61
C ASP A 67 -7.34 -2.38 -5.10
N TYR A 68 -8.60 -2.11 -4.89
CA TYR A 68 -9.69 -3.01 -5.29
C TYR A 68 -9.93 -3.05 -6.80
N GLY A 69 -9.26 -2.22 -7.59
CA GLY A 69 -9.15 -2.37 -9.04
C GLY A 69 -8.43 -3.66 -9.46
N SER A 70 -7.62 -4.20 -8.53
CA SER A 70 -6.91 -5.47 -8.68
C SER A 70 -7.58 -6.63 -7.93
N PHE A 71 -8.86 -6.49 -7.53
CA PHE A 71 -9.70 -7.53 -6.93
C PHE A 71 -10.65 -8.11 -7.98
N ALA A 72 -10.71 -9.43 -8.08
CA ALA A 72 -11.64 -10.11 -8.97
C ALA A 72 -12.53 -11.09 -8.20
N CYS A 73 -13.83 -11.11 -8.55
CA CYS A 73 -14.83 -12.00 -8.01
C CYS A 73 -15.45 -12.84 -9.14
N GLY A 74 -15.04 -14.11 -9.25
CA GLY A 74 -15.39 -14.96 -10.38
C GLY A 74 -14.81 -14.40 -11.69
N ALA A 75 -15.67 -14.13 -12.66
CA ALA A 75 -15.29 -13.51 -13.94
C ALA A 75 -15.28 -11.96 -13.88
N ARG A 76 -15.79 -11.36 -12.81
CA ARG A 76 -15.91 -9.90 -12.67
C ARG A 76 -14.67 -9.31 -12.05
N ARG A 77 -14.16 -8.23 -12.66
CA ARG A 77 -12.97 -7.49 -12.21
C ARG A 77 -13.27 -6.04 -11.82
N ASP A 78 -14.54 -5.66 -11.91
CA ASP A 78 -15.01 -4.29 -11.84
C ASP A 78 -15.98 -4.04 -10.68
N ILE A 79 -16.12 -5.01 -9.76
CA ILE A 79 -17.14 -4.91 -8.71
C ILE A 79 -16.92 -3.74 -7.75
N TYR A 80 -15.67 -3.28 -7.63
CA TYR A 80 -15.28 -2.12 -6.82
C TYR A 80 -14.85 -0.92 -7.67
N CYS A 81 -15.18 -0.91 -8.97
CA CYS A 81 -14.81 0.15 -9.88
C CYS A 81 -16.02 0.78 -10.55
N GLY A 82 -15.93 2.08 -10.86
CA GLY A 82 -16.96 2.84 -11.56
C GLY A 82 -16.38 4.07 -12.24
N SER A 83 -17.24 5.01 -12.64
CA SER A 83 -16.81 6.26 -13.27
C SER A 83 -15.93 7.14 -12.36
N ALA A 84 -16.06 6.96 -11.05
CA ALA A 84 -15.26 7.65 -10.04
C ALA A 84 -13.86 7.02 -9.82
N GLY A 85 -13.54 5.94 -10.49
CA GLY A 85 -12.34 5.13 -10.28
C GLY A 85 -12.63 3.84 -9.53
N CYS A 86 -11.62 3.26 -8.92
CA CYS A 86 -11.76 2.04 -8.12
C CYS A 86 -11.62 2.38 -6.63
N SER A 87 -12.32 1.60 -5.79
CA SER A 87 -12.17 1.71 -4.34
C SER A 87 -10.73 1.45 -3.96
N THR A 88 -10.20 2.32 -3.11
CA THR A 88 -8.82 2.23 -2.60
C THR A 88 -8.84 2.54 -1.11
N GLU A 89 -8.25 1.66 -0.33
CA GLU A 89 -8.05 1.86 1.10
C GLU A 89 -6.56 2.01 1.39
N VAL A 90 -6.24 2.93 2.28
CA VAL A 90 -4.87 3.16 2.75
C VAL A 90 -4.84 3.10 4.26
N PHE A 91 -3.93 2.29 4.80
CA PHE A 91 -3.70 2.13 6.22
C PHE A 91 -2.28 2.61 6.55
N ALA A 92 -2.19 3.63 7.39
CA ALA A 92 -0.92 4.15 7.86
C ALA A 92 -0.62 3.70 9.29
N SER A 93 0.65 3.40 9.54
CA SER A 93 1.18 3.21 10.88
C SER A 93 1.04 4.51 11.68
N VAL A 94 0.66 4.37 12.94
CA VAL A 94 0.53 5.49 13.89
C VAL A 94 1.22 5.13 15.20
N PRO A 95 1.54 6.13 16.07
CA PRO A 95 2.16 5.87 17.34
C PRO A 95 1.47 4.77 18.15
N GLY A 96 2.27 3.90 18.77
CA GLY A 96 1.77 2.74 19.53
C GLY A 96 1.65 1.45 18.73
N GLY A 97 2.19 1.42 17.49
CA GLY A 97 2.26 0.19 16.68
C GLY A 97 0.92 -0.24 16.08
N LYS A 98 -0.04 0.68 15.99
CA LYS A 98 -1.35 0.47 15.37
C LYS A 98 -1.35 0.95 13.93
N PHE A 99 -2.31 0.47 13.16
CA PHE A 99 -2.61 0.96 11.82
C PHE A 99 -3.99 1.62 11.80
N THR A 100 -4.09 2.74 11.10
CA THR A 100 -5.36 3.48 10.96
C THR A 100 -5.66 3.62 9.48
N LYS A 101 -6.92 3.38 9.08
CA LYS A 101 -7.40 3.64 7.74
C LYS A 101 -7.43 5.16 7.54
N VAL A 102 -6.55 5.65 6.67
CA VAL A 102 -6.35 7.09 6.38
C VAL A 102 -6.95 7.52 5.04
N LEU A 103 -7.38 6.55 4.23
CA LEU A 103 -8.17 6.75 3.02
C LEU A 103 -9.12 5.56 2.85
N ASP A 104 -10.35 5.84 2.42
CA ASP A 104 -11.37 4.88 2.00
C ASP A 104 -12.24 5.57 0.95
N GLU A 105 -11.78 5.59 -0.31
CA GLU A 105 -12.38 6.40 -1.37
C GLU A 105 -12.23 5.73 -2.73
N ASN A 106 -13.13 6.08 -3.65
CA ASN A 106 -12.94 5.79 -5.06
C ASN A 106 -11.98 6.80 -5.67
N VAL A 107 -10.85 6.31 -6.17
CA VAL A 107 -9.85 7.16 -6.82
C VAL A 107 -9.55 6.70 -8.24
N ARG A 108 -9.24 7.63 -9.13
CA ARG A 108 -8.76 7.35 -10.48
C ARG A 108 -7.25 7.12 -10.53
N GLY A 109 -6.56 7.65 -9.53
CA GLY A 109 -5.12 7.48 -9.33
C GLY A 109 -4.71 7.95 -7.95
N ILE A 110 -3.64 7.35 -7.45
CA ILE A 110 -3.02 7.70 -6.17
C ILE A 110 -1.50 7.69 -6.31
N GLU A 111 -0.86 8.72 -5.82
CA GLU A 111 0.60 8.83 -5.78
C GLU A 111 1.04 9.28 -4.39
N PHE A 112 2.14 8.70 -3.91
CA PHE A 112 2.77 9.12 -2.66
C PHE A 112 4.15 9.69 -2.95
N LYS A 113 4.42 10.89 -2.44
CA LYS A 113 5.70 11.56 -2.58
C LYS A 113 5.95 12.55 -1.44
N THR A 114 7.17 13.04 -1.36
CA THR A 114 7.51 14.16 -0.47
C THR A 114 7.31 15.48 -1.21
N VAL A 115 6.51 16.37 -0.65
CA VAL A 115 6.27 17.73 -1.17
C VAL A 115 6.69 18.73 -0.10
N SER A 116 7.65 19.59 -0.41
CA SER A 116 8.20 20.58 0.53
C SER A 116 8.64 19.95 1.88
N GLY A 117 9.29 18.78 1.80
CA GLY A 117 9.81 18.06 2.98
C GLY A 117 8.78 17.30 3.79
N ARG A 118 7.52 17.25 3.36
CA ARG A 118 6.41 16.53 4.03
C ARG A 118 5.91 15.38 3.19
N PRO A 119 5.65 14.19 3.78
CA PRO A 119 4.94 13.13 3.08
C PRO A 119 3.57 13.62 2.61
N ALA A 120 3.25 13.33 1.36
CA ALA A 120 2.03 13.76 0.71
C ALA A 120 1.41 12.63 -0.12
N MET A 121 0.08 12.59 -0.11
CA MET A 121 -0.76 11.71 -0.92
C MET A 121 -1.48 12.58 -1.96
N LEU A 122 -1.25 12.29 -3.23
CA LEU A 122 -1.87 12.97 -4.36
C LEU A 122 -2.96 12.06 -4.91
N LEU A 123 -4.16 12.58 -4.99
CA LEU A 123 -5.34 11.86 -5.47
C LEU A 123 -5.80 12.43 -6.81
N GLU A 124 -6.07 11.55 -7.77
CA GLU A 124 -6.86 11.85 -8.96
C GLU A 124 -8.30 11.39 -8.69
N LEU A 125 -9.24 12.32 -8.76
CA LEU A 125 -10.61 12.13 -8.34
C LEU A 125 -11.60 12.34 -9.49
N HIS A 126 -12.82 11.89 -9.30
CA HIS A 126 -13.93 12.24 -10.17
C HIS A 126 -14.24 13.74 -10.07
N GLY A 127 -14.63 14.36 -11.17
CA GLY A 127 -14.89 15.81 -11.23
C GLY A 127 -15.91 16.31 -10.21
N SER A 128 -16.87 15.47 -9.82
CA SER A 128 -17.86 15.82 -8.79
C SER A 128 -17.24 16.07 -7.41
N ALA A 129 -16.11 15.48 -7.10
CA ALA A 129 -15.38 15.77 -5.85
C ALA A 129 -14.89 17.22 -5.76
N CYS A 130 -14.78 17.89 -6.94
CA CYS A 130 -14.44 19.30 -7.08
C CYS A 130 -15.66 20.17 -7.47
N GLY A 131 -16.89 19.67 -7.39
CA GLY A 131 -18.09 20.37 -7.82
C GLY A 131 -18.18 20.58 -9.35
N ARG A 132 -17.53 19.73 -10.15
CA ARG A 132 -17.47 19.78 -11.62
C ARG A 132 -18.20 18.60 -12.24
N VAL A 133 -18.36 18.60 -13.57
CA VAL A 133 -18.84 17.41 -14.29
C VAL A 133 -17.86 16.25 -14.12
N GLY A 134 -18.37 15.03 -14.13
CA GLY A 134 -17.60 13.83 -13.76
C GLY A 134 -16.33 13.59 -14.58
N SER A 135 -16.32 13.95 -15.87
CA SER A 135 -15.16 13.80 -16.75
C SER A 135 -14.09 14.88 -16.55
N ALA A 136 -14.41 16.00 -15.86
CA ALA A 136 -13.45 17.07 -15.65
C ALA A 136 -12.34 16.62 -14.69
N PRO A 137 -11.09 17.09 -14.89
CA PRO A 137 -10.00 16.82 -13.98
C PRO A 137 -10.31 17.35 -12.58
N CYS A 138 -10.07 16.51 -11.56
CA CYS A 138 -10.12 16.86 -10.16
C CYS A 138 -8.97 16.16 -9.45
N SER A 139 -8.19 16.90 -8.66
CA SER A 139 -7.10 16.34 -7.87
C SER A 139 -7.06 16.98 -6.49
N ALA A 140 -6.55 16.22 -5.53
CA ALA A 140 -6.30 16.70 -4.18
C ALA A 140 -4.88 16.32 -3.76
N THR A 141 -4.22 17.21 -3.02
CA THR A 141 -2.96 16.93 -2.34
C THR A 141 -3.20 16.99 -0.84
N LEU A 142 -2.98 15.87 -0.18
CA LEU A 142 -3.13 15.72 1.25
C LEU A 142 -1.75 15.51 1.87
N TYR A 143 -1.49 16.13 3.01
CA TYR A 143 -0.21 16.08 3.71
C TYR A 143 -0.33 15.33 5.03
N TRP A 144 0.66 14.51 5.34
CA TRP A 144 0.72 13.83 6.62
C TRP A 144 0.88 14.82 7.78
N ASN A 145 0.08 14.65 8.82
CA ASN A 145 0.08 15.53 10.00
C ASN A 145 0.49 14.80 11.30
N GLY A 146 0.95 13.55 11.19
CA GLY A 146 1.31 12.70 12.33
C GLY A 146 0.25 11.63 12.66
N GLU A 147 -1.00 11.81 12.17
CA GLU A 147 -2.11 10.86 12.41
C GLU A 147 -2.85 10.49 11.13
N LYS A 148 -2.98 11.43 10.21
CA LYS A 148 -3.70 11.26 8.94
C LYS A 148 -3.20 12.19 7.86
N PHE A 149 -3.57 11.90 6.62
CA PHE A 149 -3.42 12.83 5.51
C PHE A 149 -4.56 13.85 5.50
N SER A 150 -4.23 15.14 5.36
CA SER A 150 -5.19 16.25 5.34
C SER A 150 -4.74 17.35 4.39
N PRO A 151 -5.66 18.20 3.87
CA PRO A 151 -5.29 19.36 3.07
C PRO A 151 -4.27 20.25 3.79
N ALA A 152 -3.47 21.00 3.01
CA ALA A 152 -2.63 22.05 3.58
C ALA A 152 -3.53 23.08 4.29
N LYS A 153 -3.08 23.49 5.49
CA LYS A 153 -3.69 24.63 6.18
C LYS A 153 -3.24 25.93 5.55
#